data_c16b57a5a0665aa2e7e1ebf6d8157148
#
_entry.id   c16b57a5a0665aa2e7e1ebf6d8157148
#
_cell.length_a   1.000
_cell.length_b   1.000
_cell.length_c   1.000
_cell.angle_alpha   90.00
_cell.angle_beta   90.00
_cell.angle_gamma   90.00
#
_symmetry.space_group_name_H-M   'P 1'
#
loop_
_entity.id
_entity.type
_entity.pdbx_description
1 polymer ?
#
loop_
_entity_poly.entity_id
_entity_poly.type
_entity_poly.pdbx_seq_one_letter_code
_entity_poly.pdbx_strand_id
1 'polypeptide(L)'
;STNRNNLIEIRSWTEIQEKKLNLTEDEEMFRVAVIQLHLEYWKKYENVLKEIKICDPACGSGAFLNQCFDYLHEEMNFVLEMKHLYAEGQLNLFDIDKQILQNNLFGVDINPESVEITKLSLWLKTAKKNQTLASLDDNIKCGNSIVADSNVAGEYAFNWKEEFPQVFANGGFDIIV
;
A
#
# COMPACT_ATOMS: atom_id res chain seq x y z
N SER A 1 2.92 20.32 2.45
CA SER A 1 2.27 21.51 1.82
C SER A 1 2.71 21.74 0.37
N THR A 2 3.73 21.04 -0.12
CA THR A 2 4.29 21.20 -1.48
C THR A 2 3.42 20.51 -2.55
N ASN A 3 2.69 19.45 -2.19
CA ASN A 3 1.88 18.68 -3.15
C ASN A 3 0.56 19.38 -3.57
N ARG A 4 -0.04 20.23 -2.73
CA ARG A 4 -1.32 20.88 -3.06
C ARG A 4 -1.20 21.96 -4.14
N ASN A 5 -0.07 22.65 -4.24
CA ASN A 5 0.12 23.67 -5.27
C ASN A 5 0.33 23.04 -6.66
N ASN A 6 0.97 21.86 -6.74
CA ASN A 6 1.09 21.11 -7.99
C ASN A 6 -0.26 20.58 -8.50
N LEU A 7 -1.22 20.31 -7.60
CA LEU A 7 -2.59 19.90 -7.99
C LEU A 7 -3.38 21.00 -8.69
N ILE A 8 -3.09 22.27 -8.39
CA ILE A 8 -3.75 23.40 -9.05
C ILE A 8 -3.22 23.56 -10.50
N GLU A 9 -1.92 23.37 -10.71
CA GLU A 9 -1.35 23.31 -12.06
C GLU A 9 -1.90 22.14 -12.87
N ILE A 10 -2.05 20.95 -12.26
CA ILE A 10 -2.60 19.76 -12.90
C ILE A 10 -4.06 19.96 -13.34
N ARG A 11 -4.91 20.61 -12.54
CA ARG A 11 -6.28 20.95 -12.93
C ARG A 11 -6.34 21.92 -14.11
N SER A 12 -5.42 22.86 -14.18
CA SER A 12 -5.33 23.76 -15.34
C SER A 12 -4.96 23.03 -16.64
N TRP A 13 -4.21 21.90 -16.55
CA TRP A 13 -3.89 21.07 -17.70
C TRP A 13 -5.07 20.23 -18.21
N THR A 14 -5.94 19.72 -17.33
CA THR A 14 -7.21 19.06 -17.74
C THR A 14 -8.15 20.02 -18.45
N GLU A 15 -8.24 21.27 -17.99
CA GLU A 15 -9.00 22.32 -18.67
C GLU A 15 -8.44 22.69 -20.06
N ILE A 16 -7.13 22.55 -20.25
CA ILE A 16 -6.46 22.73 -21.54
C ILE A 16 -6.74 21.55 -22.49
N GLN A 17 -6.88 20.32 -21.97
CA GLN A 17 -7.26 19.16 -22.78
C GLN A 17 -8.72 19.24 -23.27
N GLU A 18 -9.64 19.77 -22.45
CA GLU A 18 -11.05 19.92 -22.83
C GLU A 18 -11.27 21.03 -23.88
N LYS A 19 -10.43 22.05 -23.88
CA LYS A 19 -10.40 23.05 -24.96
C LYS A 19 -9.52 22.48 -26.09
N LYS A 20 -10.13 21.96 -27.14
CA LYS A 20 -9.43 21.58 -28.41
C LYS A 20 -8.62 22.77 -28.93
N LEU A 21 -7.45 23.04 -28.38
CA LEU A 21 -6.50 24.02 -28.85
C LEU A 21 -5.85 23.45 -30.12
N ASN A 22 -5.81 24.25 -31.18
CA ASN A 22 -4.99 23.97 -32.35
C ASN A 22 -3.51 24.17 -31.94
N LEU A 23 -2.89 23.10 -31.45
CA LEU A 23 -1.48 23.09 -31.09
C LEU A 23 -0.64 22.92 -32.37
N THR A 24 0.52 23.52 -32.38
CA THR A 24 1.55 23.23 -33.38
C THR A 24 2.15 21.82 -33.13
N GLU A 25 2.80 21.24 -34.14
CA GLU A 25 3.46 19.92 -33.98
C GLU A 25 4.47 19.89 -32.84
N ASP A 26 5.21 20.97 -32.63
CA ASP A 26 6.19 21.12 -31.53
C ASP A 26 5.51 21.18 -30.16
N GLU A 27 4.41 21.90 -30.04
CA GLU A 27 3.62 21.99 -28.80
C GLU A 27 2.97 20.65 -28.45
N GLU A 28 2.47 19.91 -29.45
CA GLU A 28 1.91 18.58 -29.25
C GLU A 28 2.99 17.56 -28.82
N MET A 29 4.17 17.61 -29.46
CA MET A 29 5.30 16.75 -29.06
C MET A 29 5.76 17.05 -27.63
N PHE A 30 5.83 18.33 -27.25
CA PHE A 30 6.16 18.73 -25.86
C PHE A 30 5.10 18.24 -24.88
N ARG A 31 3.82 18.37 -25.22
CA ARG A 31 2.69 17.88 -24.39
C ARG A 31 2.80 16.38 -24.14
N VAL A 32 3.04 15.59 -25.19
CA VAL A 32 3.21 14.12 -25.08
C VAL A 32 4.40 13.77 -24.19
N ALA A 33 5.52 14.45 -24.34
CA ALA A 33 6.69 14.20 -23.49
C ALA A 33 6.44 14.49 -22.00
N VAL A 34 5.74 15.57 -21.70
CA VAL A 34 5.33 15.92 -20.32
C VAL A 34 4.38 14.87 -19.74
N ILE A 35 3.38 14.43 -20.51
CA ILE A 35 2.44 13.37 -20.09
C ILE A 35 3.21 12.08 -19.78
N GLN A 36 4.14 11.66 -20.63
CA GLN A 36 4.94 10.46 -20.40
C GLN A 36 5.77 10.55 -19.13
N LEU A 37 6.41 11.70 -18.87
CA LEU A 37 7.17 11.95 -17.64
C LEU A 37 6.30 11.81 -16.39
N HIS A 38 5.09 12.36 -16.40
CA HIS A 38 4.16 12.22 -15.30
C HIS A 38 3.69 10.78 -15.09
N LEU A 39 3.38 10.06 -16.17
CA LEU A 39 3.00 8.64 -16.09
C LEU A 39 4.13 7.77 -15.53
N GLU A 40 5.38 8.01 -15.94
CA GLU A 40 6.53 7.30 -15.39
C GLU A 40 6.73 7.59 -13.90
N TYR A 41 6.59 8.83 -13.49
CA TYR A 41 6.66 9.21 -12.07
C TYR A 41 5.60 8.47 -11.25
N TRP A 42 4.33 8.50 -11.68
CA TRP A 42 3.24 7.85 -10.95
C TRP A 42 3.35 6.33 -10.95
N LYS A 43 3.88 5.72 -12.01
CA LYS A 43 4.20 4.28 -12.03
C LYS A 43 5.29 3.92 -11.02
N LYS A 44 6.34 4.72 -10.92
CA LYS A 44 7.39 4.50 -9.91
C LYS A 44 6.84 4.64 -8.50
N TYR A 45 6.03 5.66 -8.25
CA TYR A 45 5.43 5.86 -6.94
C TYR A 45 4.46 4.73 -6.58
N GLU A 46 3.63 4.28 -7.51
CA GLU A 46 2.77 3.10 -7.33
C GLU A 46 3.57 1.85 -6.92
N ASN A 47 4.71 1.61 -7.59
CA ASN A 47 5.54 0.46 -7.27
C ASN A 47 6.09 0.55 -5.84
N VAL A 48 6.56 1.73 -5.42
CA VAL A 48 7.01 1.95 -4.03
C VAL A 48 5.88 1.64 -3.04
N LEU A 49 4.66 2.15 -3.29
CA LEU A 49 3.51 1.87 -2.43
C LEU A 49 3.14 0.38 -2.40
N LYS A 50 3.29 -0.35 -3.52
CA LYS A 50 3.02 -1.79 -3.59
C LYS A 50 4.08 -2.65 -2.88
N GLU A 51 5.31 -2.20 -2.84
CA GLU A 51 6.45 -2.96 -2.32
C GLU A 51 6.73 -2.70 -0.84
N ILE A 52 6.35 -1.53 -0.32
CA ILE A 52 6.63 -1.13 1.06
C ILE A 52 6.07 -2.14 2.08
N LYS A 53 6.89 -2.52 3.06
CA LYS A 53 6.56 -3.48 4.12
C LYS A 53 6.52 -2.76 5.47
N ILE A 54 5.34 -2.71 6.08
CA ILE A 54 5.08 -2.05 7.36
C ILE A 54 4.80 -3.13 8.40
N CYS A 55 5.52 -3.11 9.51
CA CYS A 55 5.34 -4.08 10.59
C CYS A 55 5.05 -3.39 11.92
N ASP A 56 4.05 -3.91 12.63
CA ASP A 56 3.80 -3.61 14.05
C ASP A 56 4.20 -4.85 14.87
N PRO A 57 5.33 -4.81 15.62
CA PRO A 57 5.82 -5.95 16.37
C PRO A 57 5.07 -6.20 17.69
N ALA A 58 4.09 -5.38 18.03
CA ALA A 58 3.23 -5.51 19.22
C ALA A 58 1.81 -5.01 18.88
N CYS A 59 1.21 -5.57 17.82
CA CYS A 59 0.08 -4.98 17.13
C CYS A 59 -1.23 -4.90 17.95
N GLY A 60 -1.33 -5.62 19.07
CA GLY A 60 -2.52 -5.63 19.89
C GLY A 60 -3.78 -5.93 19.09
N SER A 61 -4.74 -5.03 19.11
CA SER A 61 -5.98 -5.12 18.33
C SER A 61 -5.85 -4.52 16.92
N GLY A 62 -4.64 -4.17 16.47
CA GLY A 62 -4.36 -3.68 15.13
C GLY A 62 -4.63 -2.19 14.89
N ALA A 63 -4.63 -1.35 15.93
CA ALA A 63 -4.96 0.07 15.79
C ALA A 63 -4.03 0.81 14.81
N PHE A 64 -2.71 0.62 14.93
CA PHE A 64 -1.74 1.23 14.02
C PHE A 64 -1.82 0.64 12.62
N LEU A 65 -1.97 -0.68 12.49
CA LEU A 65 -2.12 -1.34 11.19
C LEU A 65 -3.37 -0.86 10.45
N ASN A 66 -4.47 -0.60 11.15
CA ASN A 66 -5.68 -0.02 10.58
C ASN A 66 -5.45 1.41 10.07
N GLN A 67 -4.65 2.22 10.77
CA GLN A 67 -4.28 3.57 10.29
C GLN A 67 -3.33 3.50 9.09
N CYS A 68 -2.37 2.58 9.09
CA CYS A 68 -1.50 2.34 7.94
C CYS A 68 -2.31 1.89 6.72
N PHE A 69 -3.33 1.04 6.92
CA PHE A 69 -4.25 0.64 5.85
C PHE A 69 -4.95 1.85 5.24
N ASP A 70 -5.56 2.70 6.06
CA ASP A 70 -6.28 3.88 5.59
C ASP A 70 -5.36 4.82 4.79
N TYR A 71 -4.17 5.08 5.30
CA TYR A 71 -3.18 5.92 4.64
C TYR A 71 -2.74 5.34 3.27
N LEU A 72 -2.38 4.06 3.22
CA LEU A 72 -1.98 3.41 1.97
C LEU A 72 -3.13 3.37 0.95
N HIS A 73 -4.36 3.14 1.43
CA HIS A 73 -5.55 3.11 0.60
C HIS A 73 -5.82 4.49 -0.04
N GLU A 74 -5.71 5.57 0.74
CA GLU A 74 -5.84 6.94 0.22
C GLU A 74 -4.74 7.27 -0.80
N GLU A 75 -3.48 6.94 -0.50
CA GLU A 75 -2.35 7.21 -1.39
C GLU A 75 -2.44 6.40 -2.70
N MET A 76 -2.79 5.11 -2.64
CA MET A 76 -2.95 4.29 -3.84
C MET A 76 -4.11 4.75 -4.71
N ASN A 77 -5.23 5.17 -4.12
CA ASN A 77 -6.34 5.77 -4.87
C ASN A 77 -5.92 7.09 -5.53
N PHE A 78 -5.20 7.93 -4.81
CA PHE A 78 -4.67 9.18 -5.36
C PHE A 78 -3.75 8.92 -6.58
N VAL A 79 -2.88 7.92 -6.50
CA VAL A 79 -2.02 7.53 -7.64
C VAL A 79 -2.87 7.06 -8.83
N LEU A 80 -3.95 6.29 -8.58
CA LEU A 80 -4.85 5.87 -9.65
C LEU A 80 -5.54 7.06 -10.32
N GLU A 81 -6.02 8.03 -9.53
CA GLU A 81 -6.61 9.26 -10.05
C GLU A 81 -5.61 10.04 -10.90
N MET A 82 -4.37 10.21 -10.42
CA MET A 82 -3.32 10.89 -11.17
C MET A 82 -2.99 10.18 -12.49
N LYS A 83 -2.88 8.86 -12.48
CA LYS A 83 -2.67 8.07 -13.70
C LYS A 83 -3.85 8.22 -14.67
N HIS A 84 -5.07 8.28 -14.15
CA HIS A 84 -6.27 8.47 -14.98
C HIS A 84 -6.29 9.83 -15.69
N LEU A 85 -5.77 10.87 -15.04
CA LEU A 85 -5.67 12.22 -15.64
C LEU A 85 -4.73 12.26 -16.84
N TYR A 86 -3.71 11.40 -16.87
CA TYR A 86 -2.67 11.40 -17.90
C TYR A 86 -2.79 10.25 -18.90
N ALA A 87 -3.55 9.19 -18.59
CA ALA A 87 -3.69 8.03 -19.47
C ALA A 87 -4.95 8.15 -20.32
N GLU A 88 -4.80 8.11 -21.64
CA GLU A 88 -5.90 7.86 -22.57
C GLU A 88 -6.16 6.35 -22.61
N GLY A 89 -7.16 5.87 -21.87
CA GLY A 89 -7.56 4.46 -21.92
C GLY A 89 -7.91 3.83 -20.56
N GLN A 90 -8.28 2.55 -20.61
CA GLN A 90 -8.61 1.77 -19.40
C GLN A 90 -7.34 1.47 -18.60
N LEU A 91 -7.30 1.98 -17.37
CA LEU A 91 -6.34 1.52 -16.38
C LEU A 91 -6.78 0.17 -15.83
N ASN A 92 -5.83 -0.77 -15.72
CA ASN A 92 -6.07 -2.00 -14.96
C ASN A 92 -6.27 -1.62 -13.49
N LEU A 93 -7.52 -1.68 -13.06
CA LEU A 93 -7.87 -1.55 -11.64
C LEU A 93 -7.42 -2.83 -10.93
N PHE A 94 -6.39 -2.75 -10.13
CA PHE A 94 -6.04 -3.82 -9.20
C PHE A 94 -6.81 -3.62 -7.88
N ASP A 95 -7.00 -4.72 -7.15
CA ASP A 95 -7.69 -4.68 -5.85
C ASP A 95 -6.73 -4.10 -4.80
N ILE A 96 -6.85 -2.78 -4.56
CA ILE A 96 -6.02 -2.04 -3.60
C ILE A 96 -6.13 -2.66 -2.21
N ASP A 97 -7.33 -3.00 -1.78
CA ASP A 97 -7.57 -3.54 -0.45
C ASP A 97 -6.77 -4.83 -0.25
N LYS A 98 -6.88 -5.74 -1.24
CA LYS A 98 -6.17 -7.02 -1.23
C LYS A 98 -4.65 -6.82 -1.30
N GLN A 99 -4.19 -5.88 -2.11
CA GLN A 99 -2.76 -5.54 -2.22
C GLN A 99 -2.20 -5.09 -0.87
N ILE A 100 -2.88 -4.16 -0.18
CA ILE A 100 -2.44 -3.66 1.10
C ILE A 100 -2.40 -4.77 2.15
N LEU A 101 -3.47 -5.56 2.25
CA LEU A 101 -3.57 -6.62 3.24
C LEU A 101 -2.54 -7.73 3.06
N GLN A 102 -2.27 -8.13 1.82
CA GLN A 102 -1.40 -9.27 1.54
C GLN A 102 0.07 -8.91 1.42
N ASN A 103 0.38 -7.67 1.03
CA ASN A 103 1.76 -7.32 0.68
C ASN A 103 2.38 -6.23 1.53
N ASN A 104 1.57 -5.37 2.18
CA ASN A 104 2.11 -4.20 2.85
C ASN A 104 2.11 -4.28 4.38
N LEU A 105 1.08 -4.91 4.98
CA LEU A 105 0.86 -4.87 6.42
C LEU A 105 1.23 -6.19 7.08
N PHE A 106 2.02 -6.10 8.13
CA PHE A 106 2.48 -7.22 8.94
C PHE A 106 2.35 -6.88 10.41
N GLY A 107 2.01 -7.87 11.24
CA GLY A 107 1.86 -7.67 12.67
C GLY A 107 2.24 -8.90 13.47
N VAL A 108 2.74 -8.68 14.67
CA VAL A 108 3.00 -9.74 15.65
C VAL A 108 2.45 -9.31 17.00
N ASP A 109 1.80 -10.22 17.69
CA ASP A 109 1.41 -10.03 19.08
C ASP A 109 1.56 -11.33 19.86
N ILE A 110 1.90 -11.25 21.14
CA ILE A 110 2.04 -12.43 21.99
C ILE A 110 0.68 -13.01 22.39
N ASN A 111 -0.39 -12.21 22.36
CA ASN A 111 -1.72 -12.64 22.70
C ASN A 111 -2.46 -13.13 21.44
N PRO A 112 -2.83 -14.43 21.38
CA PRO A 112 -3.54 -14.97 20.21
C PRO A 112 -4.90 -14.33 19.97
N GLU A 113 -5.61 -13.91 21.00
CA GLU A 113 -6.91 -13.24 20.86
C GLU A 113 -6.75 -11.85 20.22
N SER A 114 -5.68 -11.12 20.55
CA SER A 114 -5.31 -9.86 19.91
C SER A 114 -5.02 -10.04 18.42
N VAL A 115 -4.30 -11.09 18.06
CA VAL A 115 -4.01 -11.45 16.67
C VAL A 115 -5.31 -11.66 15.87
N GLU A 116 -6.25 -12.43 16.42
CA GLU A 116 -7.55 -12.68 15.77
C GLU A 116 -8.39 -11.40 15.64
N ILE A 117 -8.37 -10.53 16.66
CA ILE A 117 -9.05 -9.23 16.59
C ILE A 117 -8.42 -8.34 15.51
N THR A 118 -7.10 -8.33 15.40
CA THR A 118 -6.38 -7.59 14.35
C THR A 118 -6.77 -8.08 12.96
N LYS A 119 -6.74 -9.39 12.71
CA LYS A 119 -7.19 -9.98 11.44
C LYS A 119 -8.63 -9.59 11.13
N LEU A 120 -9.52 -9.73 12.10
CA LEU A 120 -10.94 -9.39 11.94
C LEU A 120 -11.15 -7.90 11.63
N SER A 121 -10.44 -7.01 12.32
CA SER A 121 -10.56 -5.56 12.11
C SER A 121 -10.10 -5.13 10.71
N LEU A 122 -9.02 -5.72 10.20
CA LEU A 122 -8.53 -5.49 8.85
C LEU A 122 -9.48 -6.07 7.78
N TRP A 123 -10.06 -7.25 8.03
CA TRP A 123 -11.07 -7.83 7.12
C TRP A 123 -12.33 -6.99 7.03
N LEU A 124 -12.78 -6.42 8.14
CA LEU A 124 -13.97 -5.56 8.16
C LEU A 124 -13.80 -4.30 7.31
N LYS A 125 -12.58 -3.78 7.19
CA LYS A 125 -12.28 -2.64 6.30
C LYS A 125 -12.44 -3.00 4.81
N THR A 126 -12.19 -4.25 4.46
CA THR A 126 -12.15 -4.70 3.05
C THR A 126 -13.37 -5.56 2.67
N ALA A 127 -14.28 -5.77 3.61
CA ALA A 127 -15.43 -6.64 3.40
C ALA A 127 -16.38 -6.08 2.34
N LYS A 128 -16.39 -6.72 1.16
CA LYS A 128 -17.33 -6.43 0.07
C LYS A 128 -18.26 -7.62 -0.11
N LYS A 129 -19.52 -7.34 -0.43
CA LYS A 129 -20.53 -8.39 -0.67
C LYS A 129 -20.07 -9.31 -1.80
N ASN A 130 -20.09 -10.63 -1.54
CA ASN A 130 -19.70 -11.70 -2.48
C ASN A 130 -18.19 -11.78 -2.81
N GLN A 131 -17.31 -11.25 -2.00
CA GLN A 131 -15.88 -11.48 -2.12
C GLN A 131 -15.38 -12.40 -1.01
N THR A 132 -14.45 -13.28 -1.36
CA THR A 132 -13.73 -14.11 -0.39
C THR A 132 -12.70 -13.26 0.32
N LEU A 133 -12.67 -13.32 1.66
CA LEU A 133 -11.68 -12.63 2.46
C LEU A 133 -10.29 -13.23 2.18
N ALA A 134 -9.28 -12.36 2.09
CA ALA A 134 -7.90 -12.80 1.96
C ALA A 134 -7.45 -13.46 3.28
N SER A 135 -6.66 -14.56 3.22
CA SER A 135 -5.96 -15.03 4.42
C SER A 135 -4.94 -13.99 4.87
N LEU A 136 -4.87 -13.75 6.18
CA LEU A 136 -3.90 -12.89 6.83
C LEU A 136 -2.95 -13.69 7.76
N ASP A 137 -2.99 -15.02 7.70
CA ASP A 137 -2.18 -15.88 8.57
C ASP A 137 -0.68 -15.77 8.30
N ASP A 138 -0.31 -15.42 7.07
CA ASP A 138 1.09 -15.16 6.70
C ASP A 138 1.58 -13.78 7.12
N ASN A 139 0.67 -12.86 7.43
CA ASN A 139 0.97 -11.45 7.71
C ASN A 139 0.82 -11.09 9.17
N ILE A 140 -0.19 -11.64 9.87
CA ILE A 140 -0.49 -11.34 11.27
C ILE A 140 -0.30 -12.62 12.08
N LYS A 141 0.74 -12.61 12.93
CA LYS A 141 1.22 -13.83 13.61
C LYS A 141 1.24 -13.67 15.12
N CYS A 142 1.08 -14.82 15.80
CA CYS A 142 1.19 -14.89 17.25
C CYS A 142 2.61 -15.28 17.66
N GLY A 143 3.22 -14.52 18.60
CA GLY A 143 4.52 -14.85 19.14
C GLY A 143 5.15 -13.70 19.92
N ASN A 144 6.24 -14.02 20.61
CA ASN A 144 7.04 -13.05 21.34
C ASN A 144 8.06 -12.39 20.41
N SER A 145 7.74 -11.22 19.92
CA SER A 145 8.55 -10.46 18.95
C SER A 145 10.00 -10.16 19.40
N ILE A 146 10.28 -10.33 20.69
CA ILE A 146 11.60 -10.01 21.28
C ILE A 146 12.45 -11.27 21.51
N VAL A 147 11.82 -12.45 21.70
CA VAL A 147 12.51 -13.66 22.13
C VAL A 147 12.34 -14.79 21.13
N ALA A 148 13.44 -15.16 20.47
CA ALA A 148 13.47 -16.27 19.53
C ALA A 148 13.88 -17.63 20.19
N ASP A 149 14.41 -17.60 21.42
CA ASP A 149 14.85 -18.83 22.12
C ASP A 149 13.62 -19.54 22.72
N SER A 150 13.34 -20.75 22.21
CA SER A 150 12.26 -21.59 22.70
C SER A 150 12.46 -22.10 24.13
N ASN A 151 13.69 -22.15 24.62
CA ASN A 151 13.93 -22.46 26.03
C ASN A 151 13.52 -21.35 26.99
N VAL A 152 13.37 -20.11 26.48
CA VAL A 152 12.97 -18.95 27.26
C VAL A 152 11.48 -18.63 27.03
N ALA A 153 11.03 -18.57 25.78
CA ALA A 153 9.67 -18.16 25.42
C ALA A 153 8.70 -19.34 25.17
N GLY A 154 9.20 -20.59 25.22
CA GLY A 154 8.38 -21.77 24.98
C GLY A 154 7.76 -21.74 23.57
N GLU A 155 6.45 -22.00 23.52
CA GLU A 155 5.67 -22.00 22.26
C GLU A 155 5.51 -20.62 21.63
N TYR A 156 5.76 -19.54 22.38
CA TYR A 156 5.70 -18.18 21.88
C TYR A 156 7.03 -17.67 21.30
N ALA A 157 8.09 -18.49 21.27
CA ALA A 157 9.36 -18.11 20.65
C ALA A 157 9.13 -17.71 19.20
N PHE A 158 9.69 -16.55 18.79
CA PHE A 158 9.40 -15.99 17.48
C PHE A 158 10.68 -15.65 16.72
N ASN A 159 10.96 -16.40 15.67
CA ASN A 159 12.08 -16.14 14.78
C ASN A 159 11.61 -15.38 13.52
N TRP A 160 11.88 -14.10 13.47
CA TRP A 160 11.47 -13.22 12.39
C TRP A 160 11.78 -13.73 10.98
N LYS A 161 12.98 -14.34 10.79
CA LYS A 161 13.40 -14.84 9.47
C LYS A 161 12.67 -16.11 9.06
N GLU A 162 12.29 -16.93 10.01
CA GLU A 162 11.54 -18.16 9.78
C GLU A 162 10.06 -17.86 9.56
N GLU A 163 9.53 -16.88 10.30
CA GLU A 163 8.13 -16.50 10.24
C GLU A 163 7.79 -15.64 9.00
N PHE A 164 8.72 -14.78 8.58
CA PHE A 164 8.56 -13.91 7.41
C PHE A 164 9.67 -14.09 6.37
N PRO A 165 9.89 -15.32 5.85
CA PRO A 165 11.03 -15.61 4.99
C PRO A 165 11.06 -14.76 3.72
N GLN A 166 9.88 -14.49 3.12
CA GLN A 166 9.80 -13.69 1.91
C GLN A 166 10.16 -12.22 2.14
N VAL A 167 9.80 -11.67 3.30
CA VAL A 167 10.14 -10.29 3.67
C VAL A 167 11.66 -10.16 3.86
N PHE A 168 12.25 -11.07 4.62
CA PHE A 168 13.70 -11.03 4.91
C PHE A 168 14.58 -11.40 3.71
N ALA A 169 14.10 -12.20 2.77
CA ALA A 169 14.78 -12.43 1.49
C ALA A 169 14.92 -11.16 0.65
N ASN A 170 14.02 -10.19 0.85
CA ASN A 170 13.99 -8.92 0.13
C ASN A 170 14.48 -7.71 0.94
N GLY A 171 15.21 -7.95 2.05
CA GLY A 171 15.83 -6.88 2.82
C GLY A 171 15.19 -6.58 4.18
N GLY A 172 14.02 -7.12 4.46
CA GLY A 172 13.28 -6.91 5.71
C GLY A 172 12.10 -5.96 5.58
N PHE A 173 11.66 -5.41 6.71
CA PHE A 173 10.60 -4.41 6.76
C PHE A 173 11.16 -3.01 6.53
N ASP A 174 10.40 -2.17 5.82
CA ASP A 174 10.79 -0.78 5.53
C ASP A 174 10.40 0.16 6.67
N ILE A 175 9.28 -0.14 7.34
CA ILE A 175 8.73 0.70 8.41
C ILE A 175 8.33 -0.20 9.59
N ILE A 176 8.70 0.22 10.79
CA ILE A 176 8.23 -0.35 12.06
C ILE A 176 7.42 0.72 12.79
N VAL A 177 6.23 0.37 13.24
CA VAL A 177 5.28 1.25 13.94
C VAL A 177 5.00 0.76 15.35
#